data_a54c1ba51fb4e76dd5206399d5bf7323
#
_entry.id   a54c1ba51fb4e76dd5206399d5bf7323
#
_cell.length_a   1.000
_cell.length_b   1.000
_cell.length_c   1.000
_cell.angle_alpha   90.00
_cell.angle_beta   90.00
_cell.angle_gamma   90.00
#
_symmetry.space_group_name_H-M   'P 1'
#
loop_
_entity.id
_entity.type
_entity.pdbx_description
1 polymer ?
#
loop_
_entity_poly.entity_id
_entity_poly.type
_entity_poly.pdbx_seq_one_letter_code
_entity_poly.pdbx_strand_id
1 'polypeptide(L)'
;MEKLAFGGGCHWCTEGVFQALRGVEKVDQGFVQSDAPADTWAEGVIVTFDPSVIQLATLSEVHLRTHSATRARSPRSKYRSAIYIFEDRQRHEAELAIAGFAHESGDAVHTVVLPFRS
;
A
#
# COMPACT_ATOMS: atom_id res chain seq x y z
N MET A 1 -4.06 -8.42 -15.42
CA MET A 1 -3.25 -8.17 -14.22
C MET A 1 -3.39 -6.72 -13.79
N GLU A 2 -3.47 -6.49 -12.49
CA GLU A 2 -3.50 -5.15 -11.93
C GLU A 2 -2.25 -4.88 -11.11
N LYS A 3 -1.98 -3.61 -10.87
CA LYS A 3 -0.85 -3.18 -10.05
C LYS A 3 -1.29 -2.23 -8.95
N LEU A 4 -0.68 -2.38 -7.79
CA LEU A 4 -0.74 -1.42 -6.69
C LEU A 4 0.66 -1.29 -6.14
N ALA A 5 0.96 -0.15 -5.53
CA ALA A 5 2.20 -0.01 -4.78
C ALA A 5 1.86 0.27 -3.32
N PHE A 6 2.71 -0.20 -2.43
CA PHE A 6 2.53 -0.05 -0.99
C PHE A 6 3.80 0.51 -0.38
N GLY A 7 3.65 1.48 0.52
CA GLY A 7 4.75 2.04 1.29
C GLY A 7 4.45 1.99 2.77
N GLY A 8 5.49 1.95 3.57
CA GLY A 8 5.40 1.94 5.02
C GLY A 8 6.32 0.90 5.63
N GLY A 9 7.18 1.32 6.54
CA GLY A 9 8.14 0.44 7.15
C GLY A 9 9.22 -0.04 6.19
N CYS A 10 9.78 -1.20 6.47
CA CYS A 10 10.85 -1.79 5.67
C CYS A 10 10.31 -2.55 4.47
N HIS A 11 10.75 -2.21 3.26
CA HIS A 11 10.25 -2.86 2.05
C HIS A 11 10.67 -4.35 1.95
N TRP A 12 11.76 -4.74 2.61
CA TRP A 12 12.18 -6.14 2.65
C TRP A 12 11.11 -7.04 3.30
N CYS A 13 10.55 -6.58 4.42
CA CYS A 13 9.51 -7.33 5.14
C CYS A 13 8.23 -7.39 4.31
N THR A 14 7.87 -6.27 3.68
CA THR A 14 6.66 -6.17 2.88
C THR A 14 6.74 -7.05 1.64
N GLU A 15 7.90 -7.08 0.96
CA GLU A 15 8.10 -7.93 -0.22
C GLU A 15 7.85 -9.40 0.10
N GLY A 16 8.46 -9.90 1.17
CA GLY A 16 8.33 -11.31 1.54
C GLY A 16 6.89 -11.72 1.83
N VAL A 17 6.13 -10.85 2.48
CA VAL A 17 4.73 -11.12 2.78
C VAL A 17 3.90 -11.20 1.51
N PHE A 18 4.05 -10.23 0.60
CA PHE A 18 3.26 -10.21 -0.63
C PHE A 18 3.61 -11.35 -1.59
N GLN A 19 4.88 -11.72 -1.69
CA GLN A 19 5.30 -12.82 -2.56
C GLN A 19 4.68 -14.16 -2.16
N ALA A 20 4.37 -14.34 -0.89
CA ALA A 20 3.78 -15.57 -0.38
C ALA A 20 2.28 -15.70 -0.68
N LEU A 21 1.63 -14.64 -1.14
CA LEU A 21 0.19 -14.62 -1.37
C LEU A 21 -0.17 -15.23 -2.72
N ARG A 22 -1.18 -16.11 -2.71
CA ARG A 22 -1.74 -16.67 -3.93
C ARG A 22 -2.40 -15.56 -4.74
N GLY A 23 -2.12 -15.52 -6.03
CA GLY A 23 -2.66 -14.49 -6.92
C GLY A 23 -1.72 -13.33 -7.14
N VAL A 24 -0.65 -13.23 -6.35
CA VAL A 24 0.41 -12.26 -6.58
C VAL A 24 1.39 -12.83 -7.58
N GLU A 25 1.54 -12.14 -8.71
CA GLU A 25 2.36 -12.57 -9.83
C GLU A 25 3.80 -12.11 -9.67
N LYS A 26 3.98 -10.88 -9.19
CA LYS A 26 5.29 -10.25 -9.11
C LYS A 26 5.29 -9.17 -8.03
N VAL A 27 6.42 -9.05 -7.33
CA VAL A 27 6.65 -7.99 -6.36
C VAL A 27 7.98 -7.33 -6.68
N ASP A 28 7.95 -6.02 -6.97
CA ASP A 28 9.15 -5.23 -7.23
C ASP A 28 9.37 -4.25 -6.09
N GLN A 29 10.49 -4.37 -5.40
CA GLN A 29 10.84 -3.42 -4.34
C GLN A 29 11.69 -2.28 -4.90
N GLY A 30 11.59 -1.11 -4.26
CA GLY A 30 12.36 0.05 -4.67
C GLY A 30 11.86 1.32 -4.00
N PHE A 31 11.98 2.42 -4.74
CA PHE A 31 11.53 3.72 -4.27
C PHE A 31 10.42 4.22 -5.17
N VAL A 32 9.40 4.80 -4.55
CA VAL A 32 8.20 5.29 -5.25
C VAL A 32 7.95 6.76 -4.93
N GLN A 33 7.19 7.41 -5.80
CA GLN A 33 6.92 8.83 -5.74
C GLN A 33 5.45 9.07 -6.08
N SER A 34 4.85 10.09 -5.46
CA SER A 34 3.49 10.53 -5.75
C SER A 34 3.49 12.05 -5.98
N ASP A 35 2.31 12.66 -5.89
CA ASP A 35 2.17 14.12 -6.01
C ASP A 35 2.56 14.82 -4.70
N ALA A 36 2.95 16.11 -4.78
CA ALA A 36 3.29 16.89 -3.59
C ALA A 36 2.16 16.89 -2.57
N PRO A 37 2.44 16.81 -1.26
CA PRO A 37 3.77 16.83 -0.62
C PRO A 37 4.45 15.45 -0.56
N ALA A 38 3.88 14.41 -1.13
CA ALA A 38 4.43 13.05 -1.14
C ALA A 38 5.27 12.79 -2.39
N ASP A 39 5.90 13.83 -2.94
CA ASP A 39 6.72 13.77 -4.14
C ASP A 39 8.20 13.43 -3.87
N THR A 40 8.55 13.18 -2.62
CA THR A 40 9.87 12.64 -2.26
C THR A 40 9.88 11.12 -2.51
N TRP A 41 11.07 10.58 -2.80
CA TRP A 41 11.24 9.14 -2.93
C TRP A 41 11.02 8.44 -1.59
N ALA A 42 10.20 7.40 -1.61
CA ALA A 42 9.90 6.59 -0.42
C ALA A 42 10.08 5.12 -0.74
N GLU A 43 10.47 4.33 0.25
CA GLU A 43 10.57 2.89 0.09
C GLU A 43 9.18 2.29 -0.13
N GLY A 44 9.09 1.38 -1.07
CA GLY A 44 7.82 0.72 -1.38
C GLY A 44 7.99 -0.49 -2.25
N VAL A 45 6.89 -1.18 -2.47
CA VAL A 45 6.83 -2.34 -3.35
C VAL A 45 5.69 -2.16 -4.34
N ILE A 46 5.93 -2.57 -5.58
CA ILE A 46 4.89 -2.63 -6.61
C ILE A 46 4.45 -4.08 -6.71
N VAL A 47 3.17 -4.32 -6.46
CA VAL A 47 2.58 -5.66 -6.49
C VAL A 47 1.77 -5.81 -7.77
N THR A 48 2.12 -6.79 -8.58
CA THR A 48 1.34 -7.18 -9.76
C THR A 48 0.53 -8.41 -9.37
N PHE A 49 -0.79 -8.35 -9.51
CA PHE A 49 -1.68 -9.39 -9.03
C PHE A 49 -2.82 -9.69 -10.00
N ASP A 50 -3.39 -10.89 -9.85
CA ASP A 50 -4.56 -11.31 -10.60
C ASP A 50 -5.82 -11.00 -9.77
N PRO A 51 -6.64 -10.01 -10.16
CA PRO A 51 -7.81 -9.62 -9.39
C PRO A 51 -8.90 -10.68 -9.34
N SER A 52 -8.83 -11.72 -10.18
CA SER A 52 -9.76 -12.84 -10.12
C SER A 52 -9.37 -13.87 -9.05
N VAL A 53 -8.14 -13.80 -8.54
CA VAL A 53 -7.62 -14.72 -7.51
C VAL A 53 -7.52 -14.02 -6.16
N ILE A 54 -7.02 -12.79 -6.13
CA ILE A 54 -6.87 -12.01 -4.90
C ILE A 54 -7.38 -10.59 -5.14
N GLN A 55 -8.22 -10.10 -4.22
CA GLN A 55 -8.82 -8.78 -4.35
C GLN A 55 -7.86 -7.68 -3.87
N LEU A 56 -8.02 -6.49 -4.45
CA LEU A 56 -7.29 -5.30 -4.03
C LEU A 56 -7.50 -5.03 -2.52
N ALA A 57 -8.74 -5.19 -2.04
CA ALA A 57 -9.05 -4.99 -0.63
C ALA A 57 -8.25 -5.95 0.27
N THR A 58 -8.06 -7.19 -0.16
CA THR A 58 -7.27 -8.19 0.58
C THR A 58 -5.80 -7.78 0.66
N LEU A 59 -5.23 -7.35 -0.46
CA LEU A 59 -3.85 -6.86 -0.49
C LEU A 59 -3.66 -5.66 0.42
N SER A 60 -4.61 -4.73 0.38
CA SER A 60 -4.57 -3.52 1.22
C SER A 60 -4.64 -3.88 2.69
N GLU A 61 -5.49 -4.83 3.06
CA GLU A 61 -5.60 -5.30 4.45
C GLU A 61 -4.29 -5.95 4.92
N VAL A 62 -3.67 -6.77 4.09
CA VAL A 62 -2.37 -7.38 4.41
C VAL A 62 -1.33 -6.29 4.65
N HIS A 63 -1.28 -5.29 3.81
CA HIS A 63 -0.37 -4.15 3.99
C HIS A 63 -0.59 -3.45 5.32
N LEU A 64 -1.85 -3.17 5.67
CA LEU A 64 -2.19 -2.49 6.92
C LEU A 64 -1.81 -3.30 8.16
N ARG A 65 -1.84 -4.63 8.07
CA ARG A 65 -1.52 -5.52 9.19
C ARG A 65 -0.03 -5.80 9.35
N THR A 66 0.78 -5.53 8.33
CA THR A 66 2.20 -5.89 8.32
C THR A 66 3.14 -4.74 8.68
N HIS A 67 2.59 -3.57 8.97
CA HIS A 67 3.39 -2.41 9.38
C HIS A 67 2.62 -1.54 10.36
N SER A 68 3.27 -0.50 10.88
CA SER A 68 2.67 0.39 11.89
C SER A 68 1.76 1.43 11.23
N ALA A 69 0.61 0.98 10.70
CA ALA A 69 -0.35 1.85 9.99
C ALA A 69 -0.96 2.92 10.91
N THR A 70 -0.98 2.68 12.23
CA THR A 70 -1.48 3.63 13.21
C THR A 70 -0.46 4.67 13.62
N ARG A 71 0.79 4.54 13.18
CA ARG A 71 1.86 5.47 13.51
C ARG A 71 1.89 6.61 12.49
N ALA A 72 1.77 7.85 12.97
CA ALA A 72 1.84 9.02 12.11
C ALA A 72 3.25 9.24 11.57
N ARG A 73 3.34 9.61 10.29
CA ARG A 73 4.60 9.93 9.61
C ARG A 73 4.39 11.12 8.69
N SER A 74 5.45 11.90 8.48
CA SER A 74 5.42 12.98 7.52
C SER A 74 5.15 12.44 6.11
N PRO A 75 4.34 13.12 5.28
CA PRO A 75 4.16 12.72 3.88
C PRO A 75 5.45 12.78 3.06
N ARG A 76 6.48 13.45 3.55
CA ARG A 76 7.79 13.49 2.89
C ARG A 76 8.76 12.44 3.43
N SER A 77 8.35 11.62 4.41
CA SER A 77 9.17 10.53 4.94
C SER A 77 9.38 9.45 3.89
N LYS A 78 10.57 8.87 3.84
CA LYS A 78 10.82 7.73 2.96
C LYS A 78 10.11 6.44 3.45
N TYR A 79 9.56 6.46 4.66
CA TYR A 79 8.79 5.35 5.23
C TYR A 79 7.32 5.71 5.41
N ARG A 80 6.82 6.69 4.66
CA ARG A 80 5.41 7.08 4.75
C ARG A 80 4.51 5.90 4.44
N SER A 81 3.41 5.78 5.20
CA SER A 81 2.43 4.72 5.01
C SER A 81 1.44 5.13 3.93
N ALA A 82 1.43 4.41 2.82
CA ALA A 82 0.57 4.76 1.70
C ALA A 82 0.24 3.54 0.84
N ILE A 83 -0.93 3.62 0.21
CA ILE A 83 -1.32 2.73 -0.87
C ILE A 83 -1.32 3.59 -2.13
N TYR A 84 -0.46 3.24 -3.09
CA TYR A 84 -0.33 3.98 -4.33
C TYR A 84 -1.19 3.32 -5.40
N ILE A 85 -2.15 4.07 -5.92
CA ILE A 85 -3.06 3.56 -6.95
C ILE A 85 -2.53 3.90 -8.35
N PHE A 86 -2.72 2.99 -9.29
CA PHE A 86 -2.35 3.18 -10.69
C PHE A 86 -3.52 3.71 -11.51
N GLU A 87 -4.75 3.45 -11.06
CA GLU A 87 -5.98 3.90 -11.71
C GLU A 87 -6.96 4.45 -10.68
N ASP A 88 -7.71 5.49 -11.02
CA ASP A 88 -8.64 6.13 -10.09
C ASP A 88 -9.70 5.19 -9.53
N ARG A 89 -10.14 4.19 -10.32
CA ARG A 89 -11.13 3.21 -9.87
C ARG A 89 -10.67 2.40 -8.67
N GLN A 90 -9.36 2.32 -8.43
CA GLN A 90 -8.79 1.59 -7.30
C GLN A 90 -8.92 2.34 -5.98
N ARG A 91 -9.10 3.66 -6.04
CA ARG A 91 -9.14 4.53 -4.85
C ARG A 91 -10.24 4.13 -3.88
N HIS A 92 -11.45 3.94 -4.39
CA HIS A 92 -12.61 3.64 -3.55
C HIS A 92 -12.41 2.35 -2.75
N GLU A 93 -11.94 1.30 -3.42
CA GLU A 93 -11.72 0.01 -2.77
C GLU A 93 -10.57 0.08 -1.75
N ALA A 94 -9.51 0.81 -2.06
CA ALA A 94 -8.39 1.02 -1.13
C ALA A 94 -8.84 1.81 0.10
N GLU A 95 -9.64 2.85 -0.07
CA GLU A 95 -10.15 3.66 1.03
C GLU A 95 -11.11 2.86 1.92
N LEU A 96 -11.95 2.01 1.33
CA LEU A 96 -12.82 1.13 2.10
C LEU A 96 -12.01 0.14 2.94
N ALA A 97 -10.92 -0.39 2.42
CA ALA A 97 -10.06 -1.30 3.16
C ALA A 97 -9.43 -0.60 4.37
N ILE A 98 -8.98 0.63 4.20
CA ILE A 98 -8.42 1.44 5.29
C ILE A 98 -9.48 1.70 6.36
N ALA A 99 -10.67 2.11 5.94
CA ALA A 99 -11.77 2.41 6.86
C ALA A 99 -12.20 1.16 7.65
N GLY A 100 -12.27 0.02 6.98
CA GLY A 100 -12.61 -1.26 7.63
C GLY A 100 -11.57 -1.67 8.66
N PHE A 101 -10.29 -1.51 8.33
CA PHE A 101 -9.20 -1.80 9.26
C PHE A 101 -9.23 -0.86 10.48
N ALA A 102 -9.44 0.44 10.25
CA ALA A 102 -9.53 1.42 11.34
C ALA A 102 -10.69 1.11 12.28
N HIS A 103 -11.85 0.73 11.73
CA HIS A 103 -13.01 0.36 12.52
C HIS A 103 -12.74 -0.89 13.37
N GLU A 104 -12.13 -1.90 12.78
CA GLU A 104 -11.83 -3.17 13.44
C GLU A 104 -10.78 -3.00 14.55
N SER A 105 -9.73 -2.21 14.29
CA SER A 105 -8.65 -2.02 15.26
C SER A 105 -9.00 -1.06 16.39
N GLY A 106 -9.94 -0.15 16.16
CA GLY A 106 -10.31 0.87 17.12
C GLY A 106 -9.33 2.04 17.21
N ASP A 107 -8.26 2.03 16.40
CA ASP A 107 -7.23 3.06 16.39
C ASP A 107 -7.30 3.89 15.12
N ALA A 108 -6.80 5.14 15.20
CA ALA A 108 -6.66 5.97 14.01
C ALA A 108 -5.60 5.38 13.07
N VAL A 109 -5.91 5.30 11.78
CA VAL A 109 -5.00 4.79 10.76
C VAL A 109 -4.47 5.97 9.95
N HIS A 110 -3.16 6.07 9.83
CA HIS A 110 -2.48 7.16 9.13
C HIS A 110 -2.04 6.80 7.70
N THR A 111 -2.45 5.65 7.20
CA THR A 111 -2.21 5.24 5.81
C THR A 111 -3.10 6.06 4.88
N VAL A 112 -2.51 6.59 3.82
CA VAL A 112 -3.22 7.40 2.83
C VAL A 112 -3.22 6.72 1.47
N VAL A 113 -4.19 7.07 0.63
CA VAL A 113 -4.25 6.60 -0.75
C VAL A 113 -3.70 7.71 -1.64
N LEU A 114 -2.67 7.39 -2.42
CA LEU A 114 -1.96 8.35 -3.25
C LEU A 114 -1.88 7.83 -4.69
N PRO A 115 -1.87 8.74 -5.69
CA PRO A 115 -1.62 8.30 -7.06
C PRO A 115 -0.15 7.93 -7.25
N PHE A 116 0.10 6.83 -7.94
CA PHE A 116 1.45 6.42 -8.30
C PHE A 116 1.95 7.27 -9.46
N ARG A 117 3.15 7.84 -9.34
CA ARG A 117 3.75 8.67 -10.40
C ARG A 117 5.07 8.11 -10.91
N SER A 118 5.87 7.50 -10.06
CA SER A 118 7.15 6.90 -10.45
C SER A 118 7.54 5.75 -9.54
#